data_363857d370cac5704f7d6299c58e19d7
#
_entry.id   363857d370cac5704f7d6299c58e19d7
#
_cell.length_a   1.000
_cell.length_b   1.000
_cell.length_c   1.000
_cell.angle_alpha   90.00
_cell.angle_beta   90.00
_cell.angle_gamma   90.00
#
_symmetry.space_group_name_H-M   'P 1'
#
loop_
_entity.id
_entity.type
_entity.pdbx_description
1 polymer ?
#
loop_
_entity_poly.entity_id
_entity_poly.type
_entity_poly.pdbx_seq_one_letter_code
_entity_poly.pdbx_strand_id
1 'polypeptide(L)'
;MPAMAPGQGYAQEPKRILSIEAYDMLNTVPDTYLIDVRTRAEYQFVGHPFDAYLFPYMFFSPNLVKEDDTHTYQLGPVNESFVEEIGKAFKKTDNLLILGRDGTRSRLAAKALVEAGFKNVFDVKDGFEGPKFPSFEDKNQHNFYRQLANRNKVYGFDHRRHDGWQWWGLPWTYQIDPKYVYPPDLETLK
;
A
#
# COMPACT_ATOMS: atom_id res chain seq x y z
N MET A 1 10.98 -5.85 43.54
CA MET A 1 10.44 -5.54 42.21
C MET A 1 11.36 -4.52 41.55
N PRO A 2 12.03 -4.84 40.42
CA PRO A 2 12.86 -3.82 39.77
C PRO A 2 11.96 -2.80 39.09
N ALA A 3 12.28 -1.52 39.26
CA ALA A 3 11.59 -0.39 38.64
C ALA A 3 11.80 -0.44 37.11
N MET A 4 10.70 -0.34 36.37
CA MET A 4 10.73 -0.19 34.91
C MET A 4 11.37 1.16 34.57
N ALA A 5 12.33 1.11 33.63
CA ALA A 5 12.98 2.32 33.12
C ALA A 5 11.93 3.19 32.37
N PRO A 6 11.93 4.51 32.58
CA PRO A 6 11.07 5.42 31.84
C PRO A 6 11.65 5.61 30.42
N GLY A 7 10.88 5.29 29.37
CA GLY A 7 11.22 5.76 28.03
C GLY A 7 11.13 4.78 26.87
N GLN A 8 10.33 3.71 26.93
CA GLN A 8 9.86 3.06 25.71
C GLN A 8 8.48 3.60 25.37
N GLY A 9 8.48 4.77 24.71
CA GLY A 9 7.27 5.23 24.02
C GLY A 9 6.92 4.17 22.97
N TYR A 10 5.71 3.62 23.05
CA TYR A 10 5.18 2.77 21.99
C TYR A 10 5.28 3.56 20.69
N ALA A 11 5.97 2.99 19.69
CA ALA A 11 6.02 3.59 18.37
C ALA A 11 4.57 3.83 17.93
N GLN A 12 4.27 5.07 17.54
CA GLN A 12 2.92 5.43 17.11
C GLN A 12 2.60 4.60 15.85
N GLU A 13 1.55 3.78 15.91
CA GLU A 13 1.09 3.04 14.73
C GLU A 13 0.46 4.01 13.72
N PRO A 14 0.66 3.81 12.40
CA PRO A 14 0.02 4.64 11.40
C PRO A 14 -1.50 4.51 11.47
N LYS A 15 -2.20 5.62 11.26
CA LYS A 15 -3.67 5.62 11.18
C LYS A 15 -4.10 4.82 9.96
N ARG A 16 -5.18 4.04 10.09
CA ARG A 16 -5.70 3.21 9.00
C ARG A 16 -7.01 3.77 8.48
N ILE A 17 -7.06 4.04 7.18
CA ILE A 17 -8.21 4.63 6.49
C ILE A 17 -8.58 3.81 5.24
N LEU A 18 -9.80 3.99 4.74
CA LEU A 18 -10.23 3.44 3.45
C LEU A 18 -9.83 4.37 2.29
N SER A 19 -9.76 3.82 1.08
CA SER A 19 -9.48 4.58 -0.14
C SER A 19 -10.45 5.75 -0.35
N ILE A 20 -11.73 5.57 -0.02
CA ILE A 20 -12.72 6.64 -0.12
C ILE A 20 -12.47 7.77 0.88
N GLU A 21 -12.00 7.46 2.09
CA GLU A 21 -11.60 8.46 3.09
C GLU A 21 -10.31 9.17 2.66
N ALA A 22 -9.36 8.42 2.09
CA ALA A 22 -8.13 8.98 1.54
C ALA A 22 -8.43 9.97 0.40
N TYR A 23 -9.35 9.64 -0.49
CA TYR A 23 -9.78 10.53 -1.57
C TYR A 23 -10.47 11.78 -1.05
N ASP A 24 -11.31 11.67 -0.02
CA ASP A 24 -11.90 12.83 0.63
C ASP A 24 -10.82 13.76 1.22
N MET A 25 -9.82 13.20 1.92
CA MET A 25 -8.70 13.97 2.47
C MET A 25 -7.89 14.69 1.40
N LEU A 26 -7.63 14.05 0.24
CA LEU A 26 -6.91 14.69 -0.88
C LEU A 26 -7.64 15.94 -1.39
N ASN A 27 -8.95 15.96 -1.33
CA ASN A 27 -9.78 17.07 -1.83
C ASN A 27 -10.07 18.14 -0.78
N THR A 28 -9.96 17.82 0.51
CA THR A 28 -10.46 18.70 1.58
C THR A 28 -9.39 19.15 2.58
N VAL A 29 -8.26 18.42 2.68
CA VAL A 29 -7.22 18.69 3.67
C VAL A 29 -5.94 19.21 2.97
N PRO A 30 -5.48 20.42 3.29
CA PRO A 30 -4.25 20.95 2.72
C PRO A 30 -3.02 20.09 3.04
N ASP A 31 -1.98 20.22 2.23
CA ASP A 31 -0.69 19.50 2.38
C ASP A 31 -0.88 17.98 2.52
N THR A 32 -1.81 17.42 1.74
CA THR A 32 -2.13 15.99 1.68
C THR A 32 -1.67 15.40 0.37
N TYR A 33 -0.91 14.30 0.43
CA TYR A 33 -0.29 13.65 -0.72
C TYR A 33 -0.53 12.16 -0.71
N LEU A 34 -0.85 11.59 -1.88
CA LEU A 34 -1.02 10.15 -2.07
C LEU A 34 0.29 9.55 -2.57
N ILE A 35 0.82 8.59 -1.81
CA ILE A 35 2.08 7.91 -2.09
C ILE A 35 1.77 6.46 -2.49
N ASP A 36 1.96 6.13 -3.76
CA ASP A 36 1.81 4.76 -4.26
C ASP A 36 3.13 4.01 -4.05
N VAL A 37 3.09 3.02 -3.17
CA VAL A 37 4.28 2.23 -2.79
C VAL A 37 4.38 0.89 -3.54
N ARG A 38 3.56 0.72 -4.58
CA ARG A 38 3.58 -0.46 -5.45
C ARG A 38 4.80 -0.44 -6.36
N THR A 39 5.00 -1.53 -7.08
CA THR A 39 6.04 -1.62 -8.10
C THR A 39 5.69 -0.77 -9.33
N ARG A 40 6.70 -0.41 -10.12
CA ARG A 40 6.52 0.30 -11.40
C ARG A 40 5.60 -0.44 -12.36
N ALA A 41 5.74 -1.76 -12.40
CA ALA A 41 4.89 -2.61 -13.23
C ALA A 41 3.41 -2.53 -12.81
N GLU A 42 3.12 -2.56 -11.51
CA GLU A 42 1.75 -2.38 -11.00
C GLU A 42 1.23 -0.97 -11.33
N TYR A 43 2.03 0.06 -11.11
CA TYR A 43 1.66 1.45 -11.38
C TYR A 43 1.28 1.66 -12.86
N GLN A 44 2.05 1.08 -13.78
CA GLN A 44 1.80 1.21 -15.21
C GLN A 44 0.71 0.27 -15.72
N PHE A 45 0.76 -1.03 -15.38
CA PHE A 45 -0.08 -2.04 -16.05
C PHE A 45 -1.40 -2.34 -15.34
N VAL A 46 -1.47 -2.10 -14.05
CA VAL A 46 -2.72 -2.18 -13.27
C VAL A 46 -3.41 -0.82 -13.22
N GLY A 47 -2.64 0.26 -13.44
CA GLY A 47 -3.08 1.64 -13.33
C GLY A 47 -2.78 2.23 -11.96
N HIS A 48 -3.01 3.53 -11.81
CA HIS A 48 -2.74 4.28 -10.57
C HIS A 48 -3.71 5.46 -10.40
N PRO A 49 -3.95 5.95 -9.18
CA PRO A 49 -4.72 7.15 -8.96
C PRO A 49 -4.08 8.36 -9.65
N PHE A 50 -4.91 9.31 -10.09
CA PHE A 50 -4.37 10.60 -10.54
C PHE A 50 -3.57 11.26 -9.43
N ASP A 51 -2.49 11.93 -9.80
CA ASP A 51 -1.61 12.68 -8.90
C ASP A 51 -0.98 11.88 -7.76
N ALA A 52 -0.98 10.53 -7.86
CA ALA A 52 -0.30 9.66 -6.92
C ALA A 52 1.21 9.64 -7.20
N TYR A 53 2.01 9.93 -6.19
CA TYR A 53 3.47 9.90 -6.26
C TYR A 53 3.97 8.46 -6.14
N LEU A 54 4.67 7.97 -7.15
CA LEU A 54 5.23 6.63 -7.14
C LEU A 54 6.56 6.59 -6.38
N PHE A 55 6.55 5.93 -5.22
CA PHE A 55 7.75 5.61 -4.43
C PHE A 55 7.72 4.11 -4.09
N PRO A 56 8.29 3.23 -4.91
CA PRO A 56 8.25 1.81 -4.62
C PRO A 56 8.87 1.46 -3.27
N TYR A 57 8.10 0.79 -2.40
CA TYR A 57 8.61 0.29 -1.12
C TYR A 57 9.35 -1.04 -1.29
N MET A 58 8.91 -1.86 -2.25
CA MET A 58 9.57 -3.10 -2.66
C MET A 58 9.67 -3.13 -4.18
N PHE A 59 10.74 -3.71 -4.70
CA PHE A 59 10.93 -3.88 -6.13
C PHE A 59 10.37 -5.23 -6.60
N PHE A 60 9.99 -5.29 -7.87
CA PHE A 60 9.67 -6.55 -8.52
C PHE A 60 10.95 -7.37 -8.73
N SER A 61 10.88 -8.69 -8.46
CA SER A 61 11.95 -9.63 -8.77
C SER A 61 11.48 -10.63 -9.84
N PRO A 62 12.33 -10.96 -10.81
CA PRO A 62 12.04 -12.02 -11.77
C PRO A 62 12.15 -13.43 -11.17
N ASN A 63 12.49 -13.56 -9.90
CA ASN A 63 12.65 -14.84 -9.23
C ASN A 63 11.30 -15.49 -8.99
N LEU A 64 11.08 -16.64 -9.63
CA LEU A 64 9.91 -17.47 -9.37
C LEU A 64 10.15 -18.30 -8.12
N VAL A 65 9.30 -18.17 -7.13
CA VAL A 65 9.35 -18.93 -5.88
C VAL A 65 8.07 -19.75 -5.71
N LYS A 66 8.20 -20.86 -5.01
CA LYS A 66 7.06 -21.67 -4.62
C LYS A 66 6.61 -21.25 -3.21
N GLU A 67 5.35 -20.85 -3.10
CA GLU A 67 4.68 -20.56 -1.83
C GLU A 67 3.50 -21.50 -1.71
N ASP A 68 3.56 -22.39 -0.71
CA ASP A 68 2.62 -23.50 -0.54
C ASP A 68 2.51 -24.35 -1.83
N ASP A 69 1.31 -24.42 -2.42
CA ASP A 69 1.03 -25.17 -3.66
C ASP A 69 1.02 -24.28 -4.91
N THR A 70 1.39 -23.01 -4.79
CA THR A 70 1.41 -22.07 -5.90
C THR A 70 2.82 -21.55 -6.20
N HIS A 71 3.01 -21.03 -7.43
CA HIS A 71 4.22 -20.32 -7.81
C HIS A 71 3.89 -18.84 -7.95
N THR A 72 4.78 -18.00 -7.43
CA THR A 72 4.65 -16.55 -7.55
C THR A 72 6.00 -15.91 -7.84
N TYR A 73 5.99 -14.77 -8.51
CA TYR A 73 7.18 -13.93 -8.58
C TYR A 73 7.35 -13.19 -7.26
N GLN A 74 8.52 -13.35 -6.68
CA GLN A 74 8.84 -12.71 -5.42
C GLN A 74 8.84 -11.18 -5.59
N LEU A 75 8.25 -10.46 -4.64
CA LEU A 75 8.60 -9.06 -4.48
C LEU A 75 10.04 -9.01 -3.99
N GLY A 76 10.87 -8.21 -4.66
CA GLY A 76 12.29 -8.10 -4.38
C GLY A 76 12.58 -7.41 -3.04
N PRO A 77 13.83 -7.00 -2.83
CA PRO A 77 14.21 -6.38 -1.57
C PRO A 77 13.41 -5.12 -1.29
N VAL A 78 13.31 -4.77 -0.01
CA VAL A 78 12.80 -3.46 0.42
C VAL A 78 13.71 -2.38 -0.17
N ASN A 79 13.13 -1.29 -0.63
CA ASN A 79 13.86 -0.12 -1.08
C ASN A 79 14.49 0.59 0.12
N GLU A 80 15.79 0.40 0.32
CA GLU A 80 16.53 0.98 1.45
C GLU A 80 16.53 2.51 1.44
N SER A 81 16.39 3.13 0.26
CA SER A 81 16.33 4.59 0.10
C SER A 81 14.92 5.17 0.29
N PHE A 82 13.89 4.34 0.49
CA PHE A 82 12.50 4.77 0.53
C PHE A 82 12.23 5.95 1.47
N VAL A 83 12.66 5.83 2.72
CA VAL A 83 12.44 6.85 3.75
C VAL A 83 13.20 8.13 3.44
N GLU A 84 14.43 8.01 2.95
CA GLU A 84 15.27 9.15 2.57
C GLU A 84 14.66 9.92 1.41
N GLU A 85 14.22 9.22 0.36
CA GLU A 85 13.63 9.84 -0.83
C GLU A 85 12.29 10.53 -0.52
N ILE A 86 11.45 9.92 0.32
CA ILE A 86 10.24 10.57 0.82
C ILE A 86 10.60 11.84 1.62
N GLY A 87 11.65 11.77 2.46
CA GLY A 87 12.10 12.93 3.25
C GLY A 87 12.69 14.09 2.43
N LYS A 88 13.15 13.83 1.21
CA LYS A 88 13.58 14.88 0.25
C LYS A 88 12.38 15.56 -0.42
N ALA A 89 11.28 14.82 -0.63
CA ALA A 89 10.12 15.29 -1.38
C ALA A 89 9.04 15.94 -0.48
N PHE A 90 8.88 15.47 0.77
CA PHE A 90 7.80 15.89 1.66
C PHE A 90 8.30 16.29 3.03
N LYS A 91 7.57 17.20 3.66
CA LYS A 91 7.84 17.62 5.05
C LYS A 91 7.31 16.57 6.03
N LYS A 92 7.95 16.44 7.18
CA LYS A 92 7.49 15.53 8.24
C LYS A 92 6.11 15.90 8.84
N THR A 93 5.60 17.08 8.50
CA THR A 93 4.29 17.59 8.93
C THR A 93 3.20 17.38 7.90
N ASP A 94 3.55 17.02 6.66
CA ASP A 94 2.60 16.78 5.59
C ASP A 94 1.75 15.52 5.91
N ASN A 95 0.55 15.47 5.34
CA ASN A 95 -0.34 14.32 5.44
C ASN A 95 0.01 13.34 4.32
N LEU A 96 0.61 12.21 4.65
CA LEU A 96 1.02 11.19 3.69
C LEU A 96 0.06 10.00 3.73
N LEU A 97 -0.67 9.80 2.63
CA LEU A 97 -1.59 8.69 2.44
C LEU A 97 -0.87 7.59 1.66
N ILE A 98 -0.58 6.47 2.31
CA ILE A 98 0.26 5.41 1.76
C ILE A 98 -0.62 4.34 1.13
N LEU A 99 -0.52 4.17 -0.19
CA LEU A 99 -1.34 3.27 -0.99
C LEU A 99 -0.51 2.08 -1.48
N GLY A 100 -0.91 0.89 -1.10
CA GLY A 100 -0.38 -0.38 -1.62
C GLY A 100 -1.39 -1.06 -2.54
N ARG A 101 -1.17 -2.33 -2.81
CA ARG A 101 -2.10 -3.15 -3.61
C ARG A 101 -3.39 -3.46 -2.83
N ASP A 102 -3.23 -3.87 -1.56
CA ASP A 102 -4.27 -4.44 -0.69
C ASP A 102 -4.09 -4.10 0.79
N GLY A 103 -3.32 -3.07 1.10
CA GLY A 103 -3.03 -2.64 2.48
C GLY A 103 -1.83 -3.34 3.14
N THR A 104 -1.25 -4.38 2.54
CA THR A 104 -0.13 -5.11 3.16
C THR A 104 1.17 -4.31 3.11
N ARG A 105 1.60 -3.88 1.92
CA ARG A 105 2.86 -3.11 1.73
C ARG A 105 2.74 -1.69 2.26
N SER A 106 1.57 -1.06 2.09
CA SER A 106 1.33 0.29 2.60
C SER A 106 1.46 0.36 4.11
N ARG A 107 1.01 -0.66 4.83
CA ARG A 107 1.17 -0.73 6.28
C ARG A 107 2.65 -0.76 6.71
N LEU A 108 3.48 -1.55 6.01
CA LEU A 108 4.92 -1.63 6.29
C LEU A 108 5.64 -0.31 5.96
N ALA A 109 5.33 0.28 4.80
CA ALA A 109 5.87 1.55 4.37
C ALA A 109 5.46 2.70 5.32
N ALA A 110 4.19 2.75 5.69
CA ALA A 110 3.66 3.73 6.65
C ALA A 110 4.35 3.62 8.02
N LYS A 111 4.58 2.40 8.51
CA LYS A 111 5.30 2.17 9.75
C LYS A 111 6.73 2.69 9.69
N ALA A 112 7.46 2.42 8.60
CA ALA A 112 8.82 2.92 8.41
C ALA A 112 8.88 4.47 8.43
N LEU A 113 7.88 5.15 7.85
CA LEU A 113 7.78 6.60 7.86
C LEU A 113 7.48 7.16 9.26
N VAL A 114 6.58 6.53 10.02
CA VAL A 114 6.29 6.91 11.41
C VAL A 114 7.53 6.76 12.28
N GLU A 115 8.26 5.66 12.15
CA GLU A 115 9.54 5.42 12.86
C GLU A 115 10.61 6.46 12.49
N ALA A 116 10.59 6.97 11.25
CA ALA A 116 11.45 8.06 10.78
C ALA A 116 10.98 9.46 11.23
N GLY A 117 9.88 9.56 11.97
CA GLY A 117 9.38 10.80 12.57
C GLY A 117 8.42 11.61 11.71
N PHE A 118 7.82 11.03 10.66
CA PHE A 118 6.68 11.64 9.98
C PHE A 118 5.45 11.58 10.90
N LYS A 119 4.72 12.70 11.01
CA LYS A 119 3.69 12.87 12.04
C LYS A 119 2.29 12.42 11.60
N ASN A 120 1.99 12.61 10.32
CA ASN A 120 0.65 12.40 9.77
C ASN A 120 0.73 11.36 8.65
N VAL A 121 0.90 10.10 9.03
CA VAL A 121 0.99 8.98 8.09
C VAL A 121 -0.25 8.11 8.20
N PHE A 122 -0.87 7.83 7.05
CA PHE A 122 -2.11 7.07 6.95
C PHE A 122 -1.90 5.86 6.05
N ASP A 123 -2.17 4.66 6.55
CA ASP A 123 -2.21 3.43 5.76
C ASP A 123 -3.59 3.31 5.07
N VAL A 124 -3.61 3.37 3.75
CA VAL A 124 -4.81 3.12 2.95
C VAL A 124 -5.02 1.60 2.90
N LYS A 125 -5.79 1.10 3.88
CA LYS A 125 -5.84 -0.32 4.28
C LYS A 125 -6.47 -1.25 3.24
N ASP A 126 -7.33 -0.74 2.37
CA ASP A 126 -7.95 -1.49 1.28
C ASP A 126 -7.16 -1.40 -0.03
N GLY A 127 -6.20 -0.47 -0.13
CA GLY A 127 -5.27 -0.36 -1.25
C GLY A 127 -5.92 0.00 -2.58
N PHE A 128 -5.20 -0.25 -3.67
CA PHE A 128 -5.67 0.08 -5.03
C PHE A 128 -6.63 -0.98 -5.59
N GLU A 129 -6.28 -2.27 -5.48
CA GLU A 129 -7.05 -3.38 -6.03
C GLU A 129 -8.00 -4.03 -4.99
N GLY A 130 -7.78 -3.74 -3.72
CA GLY A 130 -8.53 -4.34 -2.62
C GLY A 130 -7.95 -5.68 -2.13
N PRO A 131 -8.40 -6.14 -0.96
CA PRO A 131 -8.07 -7.45 -0.43
C PRO A 131 -8.71 -8.56 -1.28
N LYS A 132 -8.26 -9.80 -1.09
CA LYS A 132 -8.90 -10.97 -1.71
C LYS A 132 -10.30 -11.16 -1.16
N PHE A 133 -11.25 -11.42 -2.04
CA PHE A 133 -12.63 -11.74 -1.65
C PHE A 133 -12.77 -13.22 -1.26
N PRO A 134 -13.53 -13.56 -0.23
CA PRO A 134 -14.06 -12.67 0.81
C PRO A 134 -12.99 -12.31 1.84
N SER A 135 -13.01 -11.06 2.29
CA SER A 135 -12.12 -10.57 3.33
C SER A 135 -12.89 -10.49 4.66
N PHE A 136 -12.72 -11.50 5.47
CA PHE A 136 -13.27 -11.54 6.83
C PHE A 136 -12.15 -11.40 7.85
N GLU A 137 -12.35 -10.60 8.86
CA GLU A 137 -11.42 -10.48 9.99
C GLU A 137 -11.34 -11.78 10.79
N ASP A 138 -12.48 -12.49 10.91
CA ASP A 138 -12.55 -13.81 11.54
C ASP A 138 -12.08 -14.90 10.56
N LYS A 139 -10.96 -15.53 10.91
CA LYS A 139 -10.38 -16.63 10.13
C LYS A 139 -11.31 -17.84 9.99
N ASN A 140 -12.13 -18.13 10.99
CA ASN A 140 -13.06 -19.25 10.95
C ASN A 140 -14.18 -18.97 9.94
N GLN A 141 -14.70 -17.74 9.95
CA GLN A 141 -15.70 -17.28 9.00
C GLN A 141 -15.13 -17.28 7.58
N HIS A 142 -13.91 -16.80 7.38
CA HIS A 142 -13.21 -16.84 6.10
C HIS A 142 -13.09 -18.28 5.59
N ASN A 143 -12.59 -19.20 6.40
CA ASN A 143 -12.43 -20.62 6.04
C ASN A 143 -13.76 -21.30 5.74
N PHE A 144 -14.81 -20.99 6.49
CA PHE A 144 -16.15 -21.54 6.25
C PHE A 144 -16.67 -21.14 4.86
N TYR A 145 -16.63 -19.85 4.52
CA TYR A 145 -17.09 -19.38 3.21
C TYR A 145 -16.20 -19.85 2.06
N ARG A 146 -14.89 -19.99 2.28
CA ARG A 146 -13.99 -20.59 1.30
C ARG A 146 -14.34 -22.04 1.00
N GLN A 147 -14.60 -22.85 2.02
CA GLN A 147 -15.03 -24.25 1.84
C GLN A 147 -16.40 -24.33 1.14
N LEU A 148 -17.33 -23.45 1.50
CA LEU A 148 -18.63 -23.38 0.86
C LEU A 148 -18.52 -23.02 -0.63
N ALA A 149 -17.68 -22.05 -0.98
CA ALA A 149 -17.41 -21.66 -2.35
C ALA A 149 -16.79 -22.81 -3.16
N ASN A 150 -15.77 -23.47 -2.62
CA ASN A 150 -15.12 -24.62 -3.25
C ASN A 150 -16.10 -25.77 -3.51
N ARG A 151 -16.95 -26.09 -2.54
CA ARG A 151 -17.98 -27.12 -2.69
C ARG A 151 -18.98 -26.81 -3.81
N ASN A 152 -19.32 -25.54 -3.98
CA ASN A 152 -20.26 -25.08 -4.99
C ASN A 152 -19.59 -24.68 -6.32
N LYS A 153 -18.28 -24.91 -6.47
CA LYS A 153 -17.50 -24.55 -7.66
C LYS A 153 -17.62 -23.08 -8.05
N VAL A 154 -17.58 -22.19 -7.05
CA VAL A 154 -17.61 -20.74 -7.26
C VAL A 154 -16.20 -20.25 -7.59
N TYR A 155 -16.00 -19.75 -8.79
CA TYR A 155 -14.67 -19.37 -9.31
C TYR A 155 -14.26 -17.91 -9.03
N GLY A 156 -15.08 -17.14 -8.34
CA GLY A 156 -14.79 -15.74 -7.99
C GLY A 156 -14.06 -15.56 -6.65
N PHE A 157 -13.77 -16.66 -5.96
CA PHE A 157 -13.09 -16.63 -4.67
C PHE A 157 -11.60 -16.23 -4.87
N ASP A 158 -11.02 -15.53 -3.94
CA ASP A 158 -9.67 -14.96 -4.00
C ASP A 158 -9.48 -13.85 -5.07
N HIS A 159 -10.51 -13.45 -5.79
CA HIS A 159 -10.44 -12.31 -6.68
C HIS A 159 -10.47 -10.99 -5.88
N ARG A 160 -9.70 -10.01 -6.34
CA ARG A 160 -9.70 -8.67 -5.77
C ARG A 160 -10.79 -7.84 -6.43
N ARG A 161 -11.97 -7.81 -5.86
CA ARG A 161 -13.15 -7.12 -6.42
C ARG A 161 -14.04 -6.47 -5.37
N HIS A 162 -13.50 -6.29 -4.18
CA HIS A 162 -14.24 -5.62 -3.13
C HIS A 162 -13.29 -4.77 -2.32
N ASP A 163 -13.73 -3.58 -2.00
CA ASP A 163 -12.94 -2.50 -1.46
C ASP A 163 -11.74 -2.09 -2.37
N GLY A 164 -11.02 -1.07 -2.00
CA GLY A 164 -9.91 -0.56 -2.78
C GLY A 164 -10.31 0.56 -3.73
N TRP A 165 -9.30 1.29 -4.19
CA TRP A 165 -9.48 2.51 -4.99
C TRP A 165 -10.34 2.28 -6.24
N GLN A 166 -10.06 1.21 -6.99
CA GLN A 166 -10.80 0.88 -8.20
C GLN A 166 -12.26 0.46 -7.91
N TRP A 167 -12.48 -0.28 -6.84
CA TRP A 167 -13.80 -0.75 -6.48
C TRP A 167 -14.75 0.40 -6.07
N TRP A 168 -14.23 1.39 -5.38
CA TRP A 168 -14.96 2.61 -5.03
C TRP A 168 -15.28 3.49 -6.25
N GLY A 169 -14.71 3.19 -7.44
CA GLY A 169 -14.88 4.00 -8.63
C GLY A 169 -14.16 5.35 -8.55
N LEU A 170 -13.13 5.45 -7.73
CA LEU A 170 -12.31 6.66 -7.60
C LEU A 170 -11.48 6.91 -8.85
N PRO A 171 -11.11 8.15 -9.19
CA PRO A 171 -10.38 8.46 -10.42
C PRO A 171 -9.01 7.80 -10.48
N TRP A 172 -8.68 7.16 -11.61
CA TRP A 172 -7.38 6.55 -11.87
C TRP A 172 -7.05 6.50 -13.36
N THR A 173 -5.80 6.22 -13.71
CA THR A 173 -5.28 6.26 -15.08
C THR A 173 -4.18 5.22 -15.31
N TYR A 174 -3.83 4.98 -16.59
CA TYR A 174 -2.61 4.28 -17.03
C TYR A 174 -1.52 5.25 -17.52
N GLN A 175 -1.84 6.55 -17.65
CA GLN A 175 -0.92 7.54 -18.20
C GLN A 175 0.03 8.04 -17.12
N ILE A 176 1.32 7.78 -17.31
CA ILE A 176 2.37 8.21 -16.39
C ILE A 176 2.75 9.67 -16.65
N ASP A 177 2.66 10.50 -15.61
CA ASP A 177 3.24 11.83 -15.59
C ASP A 177 4.61 11.76 -14.86
N PRO A 178 5.74 12.04 -15.56
CA PRO A 178 7.07 11.94 -14.96
C PRO A 178 7.27 12.75 -13.69
N LYS A 179 6.49 13.80 -13.46
CA LYS A 179 6.60 14.62 -12.23
C LYS A 179 6.22 13.87 -10.95
N TYR A 180 5.46 12.77 -11.09
CA TYR A 180 5.03 11.93 -9.97
C TYR A 180 5.85 10.66 -9.80
N VAL A 181 6.87 10.43 -10.65
CA VAL A 181 7.72 9.23 -10.57
C VAL A 181 9.05 9.59 -9.93
N TYR A 182 9.45 8.83 -8.92
CA TYR A 182 10.65 9.11 -8.13
C TYR A 182 11.75 8.05 -8.31
N PRO A 183 13.02 8.38 -7.96
CA PRO A 183 14.16 7.52 -8.22
C PRO A 183 13.94 6.04 -7.86
N PRO A 184 14.64 5.13 -8.59
CA PRO A 184 15.73 5.38 -9.55
C PRO A 184 15.29 5.74 -10.98
N ASP A 185 14.02 5.85 -11.29
CA ASP A 185 13.52 5.97 -12.67
C ASP A 185 13.87 7.32 -13.32
N LEU A 186 13.91 8.40 -12.54
CA LEU A 186 14.23 9.72 -13.08
C LEU A 186 15.70 9.88 -13.51
N GLU A 187 16.61 9.05 -13.02
CA GLU A 187 18.02 9.11 -13.40
C GLU A 187 18.27 8.53 -14.80
N THR A 188 17.38 7.67 -15.28
CA THR A 188 17.46 7.05 -16.61
C THR A 188 16.89 7.92 -17.73
N LEU A 189 16.23 9.02 -17.40
CA LEU A 189 15.61 9.95 -18.36
C LEU A 189 16.51 11.13 -18.73
N LYS A 190 17.77 11.15 -18.28
CA LYS A 190 18.76 12.21 -18.59
C LYS A 190 19.58 11.88 -19.82
#